data_02fd9b20d5fe7b872a0fe9ca243d8c9a
#
_entry.id   02fd9b20d5fe7b872a0fe9ca243d8c9a
#
_cell.length_a   1.000
_cell.length_b   1.000
_cell.length_c   1.000
_cell.angle_alpha   90.00
_cell.angle_beta   90.00
_cell.angle_gamma   90.00
#
_symmetry.space_group_name_H-M   'P 1'
#
loop_
_entity.id
_entity.type
_entity.pdbx_description
1 polymer ?
#
loop_
_entity_poly.entity_id
_entity_poly.type
_entity_poly.pdbx_seq_one_letter_code
_entity_poly.pdbx_strand_id
1 'polypeptide(L)'
;MHLLRALKDRVIRRQYQRLHKQIRAADPEKLIDAATRKVVPAFQRAARRVPAYRELLHRHGLDPATIRDLADFQQEVPVLDKQSVFENHELHDLCLDGHVDDVALFFSSSGATRRFSYGVETYADAGRAALQLEFFLQEYFNALDCRTLLVNCLPM
;
A
#
# COMPACT_ATOMS: atom_id res chain seq x y z
N MET A 1 -18.36 -20.84 -18.59
CA MET A 1 -17.56 -20.56 -17.39
C MET A 1 -16.07 -20.91 -17.53
N HIS A 2 -15.71 -22.07 -18.13
CA HIS A 2 -14.30 -22.48 -18.32
C HIS A 2 -13.45 -21.56 -19.21
N LEU A 3 -14.01 -20.99 -20.29
CA LEU A 3 -13.27 -20.14 -21.23
C LEU A 3 -12.81 -18.82 -20.59
N LEU A 4 -13.67 -18.19 -19.80
CA LEU A 4 -13.33 -16.94 -19.07
C LEU A 4 -12.23 -17.16 -18.03
N ARG A 5 -12.26 -18.32 -17.35
CA ARG A 5 -11.22 -18.69 -16.39
C ARG A 5 -9.88 -18.90 -17.09
N ALA A 6 -9.85 -19.66 -18.19
CA ALA A 6 -8.63 -19.88 -18.97
C ALA A 6 -8.04 -18.57 -19.53
N LEU A 7 -8.91 -17.62 -19.92
CA LEU A 7 -8.47 -16.31 -20.39
C LEU A 7 -7.84 -15.48 -19.25
N LYS A 8 -8.48 -15.48 -18.08
CA LYS A 8 -7.97 -14.82 -16.87
C LYS A 8 -6.61 -15.40 -16.47
N ASP A 9 -6.49 -16.72 -16.40
CA ASP A 9 -5.24 -17.41 -16.06
C ASP A 9 -4.11 -17.05 -17.04
N ARG A 10 -4.43 -16.94 -18.34
CA ARG A 10 -3.45 -16.54 -19.38
C ARG A 10 -2.99 -15.10 -19.20
N VAL A 11 -3.88 -14.18 -18.86
CA VAL A 11 -3.55 -12.77 -18.59
C VAL A 11 -2.66 -12.67 -17.37
N ILE A 12 -3.02 -13.33 -16.27
CA ILE A 12 -2.23 -13.36 -15.02
C ILE A 12 -0.82 -13.92 -15.29
N ARG A 13 -0.71 -15.05 -15.97
CA ARG A 13 0.61 -15.63 -16.32
C ARG A 13 1.47 -14.69 -17.16
N ARG A 14 0.89 -13.98 -18.13
CA ARG A 14 1.62 -12.99 -18.93
C ARG A 14 2.09 -11.80 -18.10
N GLN A 15 1.25 -11.29 -17.22
CA GLN A 15 1.61 -10.18 -16.32
C GLN A 15 2.71 -10.62 -15.36
N TYR A 16 2.58 -11.79 -14.76
CA TYR A 16 3.60 -12.39 -13.92
C TYR A 16 4.93 -12.52 -14.65
N GLN A 17 4.96 -13.17 -15.82
CA GLN A 17 6.19 -13.38 -16.58
C GLN A 17 6.88 -12.07 -16.95
N ARG A 18 6.11 -11.04 -17.31
CA ARG A 18 6.63 -9.71 -17.60
C ARG A 18 7.26 -9.07 -16.37
N LEU A 19 6.55 -9.09 -15.25
CA LEU A 19 7.01 -8.53 -13.98
C LEU A 19 8.24 -9.27 -13.46
N HIS A 20 8.21 -10.60 -13.47
CA HIS A 20 9.32 -11.46 -13.09
C HIS A 20 10.58 -11.15 -13.89
N LYS A 21 10.45 -11.08 -15.24
CA LYS A 21 11.56 -10.73 -16.12
C LYS A 21 12.11 -9.33 -15.80
N GLN A 22 11.25 -8.37 -15.54
CA GLN A 22 11.66 -7.00 -15.18
C GLN A 22 12.42 -6.97 -13.86
N ILE A 23 11.91 -7.65 -12.83
CA ILE A 23 12.53 -7.68 -11.50
C ILE A 23 13.88 -8.42 -11.54
N ARG A 24 13.93 -9.59 -12.22
CA ARG A 24 15.17 -10.38 -12.35
C ARG A 24 16.27 -9.71 -13.17
N ALA A 25 15.88 -8.89 -14.13
CA ALA A 25 16.82 -8.13 -14.96
C ALA A 25 17.17 -6.76 -14.38
N ALA A 26 16.49 -6.32 -13.32
CA ALA A 26 16.72 -5.02 -12.74
C ALA A 26 17.96 -5.03 -11.85
N ASP A 27 18.73 -4.00 -11.96
CA ASP A 27 19.80 -3.68 -11.04
C ASP A 27 19.20 -3.29 -9.67
N PRO A 28 19.59 -3.95 -8.56
CA PRO A 28 19.07 -3.63 -7.24
C PRO A 28 19.23 -2.15 -6.85
N GLU A 29 20.35 -1.52 -7.20
CA GLU A 29 20.58 -0.10 -6.91
C GLU A 29 19.58 0.78 -7.66
N LYS A 30 19.29 0.47 -8.93
CA LYS A 30 18.27 1.19 -9.71
C LYS A 30 16.84 1.01 -9.16
N LEU A 31 16.55 -0.15 -8.56
CA LEU A 31 15.26 -0.38 -7.89
C LEU A 31 15.15 0.47 -6.62
N ILE A 32 16.21 0.52 -5.82
CA ILE A 32 16.27 1.37 -4.62
C ILE A 32 16.13 2.83 -5.00
N ASP A 33 16.88 3.29 -5.99
CA ASP A 33 16.78 4.65 -6.51
C ASP A 33 15.37 5.00 -7.01
N ALA A 34 14.75 4.07 -7.74
CA ALA A 34 13.39 4.27 -8.24
C ALA A 34 12.35 4.30 -7.11
N ALA A 35 12.55 3.54 -6.04
CA ALA A 35 11.72 3.57 -4.84
C ALA A 35 11.92 4.87 -4.07
N THR A 36 13.17 5.27 -3.84
CA THR A 36 13.55 6.51 -3.16
C THR A 36 12.93 7.74 -3.82
N ARG A 37 12.99 7.82 -5.15
CA ARG A 37 12.37 8.92 -5.92
C ARG A 37 10.85 9.03 -5.76
N LYS A 38 10.17 8.01 -5.26
CA LYS A 38 8.73 8.04 -5.02
C LYS A 38 8.35 8.55 -3.62
N VAL A 39 9.29 8.63 -2.69
CA VAL A 39 9.01 9.00 -1.29
C VAL A 39 8.47 10.42 -1.20
N VAL A 40 9.20 11.40 -1.73
CA VAL A 40 8.80 12.80 -1.67
C VAL A 40 7.49 13.08 -2.41
N PRO A 41 7.27 12.61 -3.64
CA PRO A 41 5.96 12.74 -4.30
C PRO A 41 4.81 12.09 -3.53
N ALA A 42 5.04 10.94 -2.89
CA ALA A 42 4.02 10.28 -2.06
C ALA A 42 3.72 11.10 -0.80
N PHE A 43 4.74 11.59 -0.11
CA PHE A 43 4.61 12.50 1.02
C PHE A 43 3.84 13.77 0.63
N GLN A 44 4.24 14.44 -0.45
CA GLN A 44 3.58 15.65 -0.94
C GLN A 44 2.11 15.42 -1.30
N ARG A 45 1.81 14.24 -1.85
CA ARG A 45 0.43 13.86 -2.14
C ARG A 45 -0.37 13.67 -0.84
N ALA A 46 0.18 12.96 0.14
CA ALA A 46 -0.47 12.74 1.42
C ALA A 46 -0.68 14.06 2.18
N ALA A 47 0.34 14.90 2.27
CA ALA A 47 0.29 16.20 2.92
C ALA A 47 -0.79 17.13 2.35
N ARG A 48 -1.07 17.03 1.04
CA ARG A 48 -2.12 17.84 0.40
C ARG A 48 -3.50 17.23 0.53
N ARG A 49 -3.61 15.90 0.46
CA ARG A 49 -4.90 15.22 0.22
C ARG A 49 -5.46 14.48 1.43
N VAL A 50 -4.68 14.25 2.49
CA VAL A 50 -5.15 13.59 3.71
C VAL A 50 -5.37 14.64 4.78
N PRO A 51 -6.62 14.93 5.19
CA PRO A 51 -6.93 16.00 6.16
C PRO A 51 -6.16 15.86 7.48
N ALA A 52 -6.20 14.68 8.09
CA ALA A 52 -5.51 14.41 9.36
C ALA A 52 -3.99 14.61 9.27
N TYR A 53 -3.40 14.19 8.14
CA TYR A 53 -1.95 14.34 7.94
C TYR A 53 -1.55 15.81 7.76
N ARG A 54 -2.33 16.57 7.02
CA ARG A 54 -2.13 18.01 6.87
C ARG A 54 -2.21 18.74 8.20
N GLU A 55 -3.19 18.40 9.04
CA GLU A 55 -3.33 18.97 10.37
C GLU A 55 -2.14 18.62 11.27
N LEU A 56 -1.69 17.37 11.22
CA LEU A 56 -0.53 16.92 11.98
C LEU A 56 0.74 17.68 11.59
N LEU A 57 1.02 17.82 10.30
CA LEU A 57 2.18 18.59 9.82
C LEU A 57 2.10 20.05 10.24
N HIS A 58 0.92 20.65 10.16
CA HIS A 58 0.70 22.02 10.63
C HIS A 58 0.96 22.17 12.15
N ARG A 59 0.50 21.23 12.96
CA ARG A 59 0.78 21.21 14.42
C ARG A 59 2.27 21.12 14.74
N HIS A 60 3.03 20.44 13.90
CA HIS A 60 4.50 20.36 14.01
C HIS A 60 5.24 21.55 13.36
N GLY A 61 4.52 22.52 12.80
CA GLY A 61 5.12 23.68 12.14
C GLY A 61 5.87 23.34 10.84
N LEU A 62 5.60 22.17 10.25
CA LEU A 62 6.27 21.71 9.04
C LEU A 62 5.50 22.18 7.80
N ASP A 63 6.19 22.95 6.95
CA ASP A 63 5.72 23.23 5.59
C ASP A 63 6.13 22.08 4.67
N PRO A 64 5.17 21.32 4.10
CA PRO A 64 5.51 20.24 3.19
C PRO A 64 6.35 20.66 1.97
N ALA A 65 6.32 21.93 1.57
CA ALA A 65 7.07 22.43 0.44
C ALA A 65 8.60 22.48 0.69
N THR A 66 9.03 22.44 1.95
CA THR A 66 10.45 22.41 2.32
C THR A 66 11.10 21.07 2.08
N ILE A 67 10.30 19.98 2.05
CA ILE A 67 10.79 18.62 1.87
C ILE A 67 11.03 18.35 0.37
N ARG A 68 12.28 18.29 -0.02
CA ARG A 68 12.73 18.20 -1.43
C ARG A 68 13.30 16.84 -1.79
N ASP A 69 13.90 16.17 -0.81
CA ASP A 69 14.55 14.88 -1.00
C ASP A 69 14.31 13.92 0.17
N LEU A 70 14.93 12.73 0.10
CA LEU A 70 14.80 11.71 1.14
C LEU A 70 15.44 12.14 2.45
N ALA A 71 16.53 12.91 2.42
CA ALA A 71 17.23 13.36 3.62
C ALA A 71 16.36 14.36 4.41
N ASP A 72 15.79 15.34 3.73
CA ASP A 72 14.82 16.26 4.32
C ASP A 72 13.64 15.48 4.96
N PHE A 73 13.10 14.50 4.20
CA PHE A 73 11.98 13.68 4.67
C PHE A 73 12.34 12.92 5.96
N GLN A 74 13.51 12.31 6.02
CA GLN A 74 13.94 11.52 7.19
C GLN A 74 14.27 12.37 8.42
N GLN A 75 14.71 13.60 8.21
CA GLN A 75 15.14 14.49 9.30
C GLN A 75 13.99 15.33 9.86
N GLU A 76 13.07 15.78 9.02
CA GLU A 76 12.10 16.80 9.39
C GLU A 76 10.67 16.24 9.56
N VAL A 77 10.32 15.16 8.84
CA VAL A 77 8.96 14.64 8.91
C VAL A 77 8.75 13.85 10.21
N PRO A 78 7.74 14.21 11.02
CA PRO A 78 7.49 13.54 12.29
C PRO A 78 7.09 12.08 12.10
N VAL A 79 7.54 11.23 13.01
CA VAL A 79 7.12 9.83 13.06
C VAL A 79 5.67 9.75 13.53
N LEU A 80 4.86 8.98 12.82
CA LEU A 80 3.46 8.74 13.14
C LEU A 80 3.33 7.56 14.09
N ASP A 81 2.45 7.68 15.06
CA ASP A 81 2.03 6.58 15.91
C ASP A 81 0.50 6.42 15.92
N LYS A 82 0.01 5.36 16.56
CA LYS A 82 -1.43 5.10 16.63
C LYS A 82 -2.19 6.18 17.38
N GLN A 83 -1.58 6.76 18.40
CA GLN A 83 -2.22 7.76 19.24
C GLN A 83 -2.39 9.08 18.49
N SER A 84 -1.35 9.53 17.83
CA SER A 84 -1.37 10.80 17.10
C SER A 84 -2.30 10.78 15.89
N VAL A 85 -2.51 9.60 15.30
CA VAL A 85 -3.27 9.44 14.06
C VAL A 85 -4.70 8.98 14.33
N PHE A 86 -4.90 7.78 14.91
CA PHE A 86 -6.22 7.14 14.96
C PHE A 86 -7.11 7.54 16.12
N GLU A 87 -6.57 8.10 17.21
CA GLU A 87 -7.38 8.51 18.35
C GLU A 87 -8.03 9.88 18.18
N ASN A 88 -7.47 10.71 17.33
CA ASN A 88 -7.86 12.11 17.17
C ASN A 88 -8.59 12.41 15.86
N HIS A 89 -8.76 11.40 14.98
CA HIS A 89 -9.32 11.61 13.67
C HIS A 89 -10.33 10.50 13.32
N GLU A 90 -11.37 10.89 12.62
CA GLU A 90 -12.32 9.94 12.06
C GLU A 90 -11.78 9.31 10.78
N LEU A 91 -12.40 8.19 10.35
CA LEU A 91 -11.91 7.42 9.21
C LEU A 91 -11.79 8.28 7.93
N HIS A 92 -12.75 9.14 7.67
CA HIS A 92 -12.72 9.99 6.47
C HIS A 92 -11.54 10.97 6.47
N ASP A 93 -11.12 11.47 7.63
CA ASP A 93 -9.96 12.36 7.73
C ASP A 93 -8.65 11.66 7.45
N LEU A 94 -8.61 10.34 7.60
CA LEU A 94 -7.45 9.49 7.32
C LEU A 94 -7.35 9.05 5.86
N CYS A 95 -8.38 9.36 5.05
CA CYS A 95 -8.45 8.98 3.64
C CYS A 95 -8.08 10.14 2.72
N LEU A 96 -7.70 9.81 1.48
CA LEU A 96 -7.41 10.81 0.45
C LEU A 96 -8.68 11.64 0.16
N ASP A 97 -8.55 12.96 0.24
CA ASP A 97 -9.62 13.94 0.03
C ASP A 97 -10.82 13.77 0.97
N GLY A 98 -10.66 13.03 2.06
CA GLY A 98 -11.76 12.72 2.97
C GLY A 98 -12.79 11.74 2.41
N HIS A 99 -12.52 11.08 1.29
CA HIS A 99 -13.48 10.16 0.66
C HIS A 99 -13.27 8.73 1.13
N VAL A 100 -14.40 8.09 1.48
CA VAL A 100 -14.50 6.65 1.80
C VAL A 100 -15.38 5.91 0.79
N ASP A 101 -15.55 6.49 -0.41
CA ASP A 101 -16.29 5.88 -1.50
C ASP A 101 -15.48 4.75 -2.14
N ASP A 102 -16.13 3.83 -2.83
CA ASP A 102 -15.51 2.69 -3.51
C ASP A 102 -14.69 1.75 -2.60
N VAL A 103 -15.04 1.65 -1.33
CA VAL A 103 -14.39 0.73 -0.39
C VAL A 103 -14.72 -0.71 -0.77
N ALA A 104 -13.68 -1.48 -1.06
CA ALA A 104 -13.75 -2.92 -1.29
C ALA A 104 -13.54 -3.71 -0.01
N LEU A 105 -12.68 -3.22 0.88
CA LEU A 105 -12.28 -3.89 2.09
C LEU A 105 -12.08 -2.87 3.21
N PHE A 106 -12.61 -3.21 4.39
CA PHE A 106 -12.33 -2.53 5.64
C PHE A 106 -11.56 -3.48 6.55
N PHE A 107 -10.49 -3.01 7.16
CA PHE A 107 -9.70 -3.80 8.08
C PHE A 107 -9.35 -3.03 9.34
N SER A 108 -9.11 -3.76 10.43
CA SER A 108 -8.61 -3.17 11.67
C SER A 108 -7.43 -3.97 12.20
N SER A 109 -6.56 -3.30 12.96
CA SER A 109 -5.50 -3.99 13.66
C SER A 109 -6.05 -4.81 14.84
N SER A 110 -5.28 -5.81 15.29
CA SER A 110 -5.68 -6.75 16.37
C SER A 110 -5.99 -6.09 17.72
N GLY A 111 -5.71 -4.80 17.89
CA GLY A 111 -5.99 -4.09 19.15
C GLY A 111 -5.21 -4.62 20.36
N ALA A 112 -4.09 -5.32 20.18
CA ALA A 112 -3.27 -5.86 21.26
C ALA A 112 -2.87 -4.80 22.31
N THR A 113 -2.81 -3.53 21.91
CA THR A 113 -2.58 -2.38 22.77
C THR A 113 -3.87 -1.72 23.25
N ARG A 114 -5.03 -2.38 23.12
CA ARG A 114 -6.39 -1.84 23.32
C ARG A 114 -6.74 -0.65 22.39
N ARG A 115 -5.95 -0.43 21.35
CA ARG A 115 -6.11 0.63 20.36
C ARG A 115 -6.17 0.04 18.98
N PHE A 116 -7.21 0.35 18.25
CA PHE A 116 -7.41 -0.13 16.89
C PHE A 116 -6.90 0.90 15.90
N SER A 117 -6.18 0.45 14.89
CA SER A 117 -5.95 1.22 13.67
C SER A 117 -6.92 0.70 12.63
N TYR A 118 -7.49 1.59 11.86
CA TYR A 118 -8.42 1.26 10.80
C TYR A 118 -7.78 1.55 9.45
N GLY A 119 -8.17 0.78 8.46
CA GLY A 119 -7.77 1.01 7.09
C GLY A 119 -8.86 0.61 6.12
N VAL A 120 -8.84 1.23 4.97
CA VAL A 120 -9.73 0.91 3.85
C VAL A 120 -8.92 0.67 2.59
N GLU A 121 -9.38 -0.27 1.77
CA GLU A 121 -8.86 -0.47 0.43
C GLU A 121 -9.98 -0.24 -0.59
N THR A 122 -9.64 0.46 -1.67
CA THR A 122 -10.53 0.57 -2.82
C THR A 122 -10.48 -0.71 -3.66
N TYR A 123 -11.45 -0.90 -4.56
CA TYR A 123 -11.40 -2.01 -5.53
C TYR A 123 -10.14 -2.00 -6.39
N ALA A 124 -9.60 -0.82 -6.70
CA ALA A 124 -8.35 -0.69 -7.44
C ALA A 124 -7.13 -1.13 -6.60
N ASP A 125 -7.12 -0.82 -5.29
CA ASP A 125 -6.06 -1.25 -4.36
C ASP A 125 -6.10 -2.76 -4.15
N ALA A 126 -7.28 -3.33 -3.90
CA ALA A 126 -7.49 -4.76 -3.76
C ALA A 126 -7.03 -5.52 -5.02
N GLY A 127 -7.29 -4.99 -6.21
CA GLY A 127 -6.79 -5.56 -7.46
C GLY A 127 -5.25 -5.56 -7.55
N ARG A 128 -4.60 -4.50 -7.11
CA ARG A 128 -3.12 -4.43 -7.04
C ARG A 128 -2.54 -5.39 -6.00
N ALA A 129 -3.15 -5.45 -4.83
CA ALA A 129 -2.76 -6.37 -3.77
C ALA A 129 -2.88 -7.84 -4.21
N ALA A 130 -3.97 -8.19 -4.89
CA ALA A 130 -4.17 -9.53 -5.46
C ALA A 130 -3.06 -9.90 -6.45
N LEU A 131 -2.67 -8.99 -7.35
CA LEU A 131 -1.57 -9.22 -8.30
C LEU A 131 -0.22 -9.42 -7.59
N GLN A 132 0.04 -8.65 -6.54
CA GLN A 132 1.26 -8.80 -5.73
C GLN A 132 1.28 -10.14 -4.99
N LEU A 133 0.15 -10.56 -4.42
CA LEU A 133 0.02 -11.85 -3.77
C LEU A 133 0.20 -13.01 -4.77
N GLU A 134 -0.39 -12.95 -5.94
CA GLU A 134 -0.19 -13.94 -7.00
C GLU A 134 1.28 -14.04 -7.42
N PHE A 135 1.97 -12.90 -7.54
CA PHE A 135 3.40 -12.88 -7.82
C PHE A 135 4.20 -13.57 -6.72
N PHE A 136 3.93 -13.25 -5.46
CA PHE A 136 4.57 -13.87 -4.30
C PHE A 136 4.34 -15.39 -4.26
N LEU A 137 3.08 -15.81 -4.41
CA LEU A 137 2.72 -17.23 -4.40
C LEU A 137 3.39 -18.02 -5.54
N GLN A 138 3.56 -17.40 -6.72
CA GLN A 138 4.27 -18.03 -7.82
C GLN A 138 5.78 -18.12 -7.56
N GLU A 139 6.41 -17.05 -7.07
CA GLU A 139 7.85 -17.03 -6.82
C GLU A 139 8.29 -18.05 -5.76
N TYR A 140 7.51 -18.20 -4.70
CA TYR A 140 7.89 -19.03 -3.56
C TYR A 140 7.25 -20.43 -3.57
N PHE A 141 6.12 -20.61 -4.23
CA PHE A 141 5.33 -21.86 -4.16
C PHE A 141 4.95 -22.44 -5.52
N ASN A 142 5.33 -21.84 -6.63
CA ASN A 142 4.94 -22.24 -7.99
C ASN A 142 3.42 -22.42 -8.16
N ALA A 143 2.64 -21.57 -7.51
CA ALA A 143 1.19 -21.73 -7.38
C ALA A 143 0.42 -21.73 -8.71
N LEU A 144 0.98 -21.14 -9.78
CA LEU A 144 0.39 -21.16 -11.13
C LEU A 144 0.67 -22.47 -11.90
N ASP A 145 1.63 -23.27 -11.45
CA ASP A 145 2.09 -24.46 -12.13
C ASP A 145 1.63 -25.76 -11.45
N CYS A 146 1.06 -25.64 -10.24
CA CYS A 146 0.50 -26.76 -9.50
C CYS A 146 -0.89 -26.44 -8.95
N ARG A 147 -1.60 -27.46 -8.48
CA ARG A 147 -2.84 -27.28 -7.71
C ARG A 147 -2.47 -26.84 -6.32
N THR A 148 -2.86 -25.62 -5.96
CA THR A 148 -2.53 -24.99 -4.68
C THR A 148 -3.78 -24.84 -3.83
N LEU A 149 -3.73 -25.28 -2.58
CA LEU A 149 -4.70 -24.97 -1.54
C LEU A 149 -4.07 -23.95 -0.60
N LEU A 150 -4.66 -22.76 -0.54
CA LEU A 150 -4.28 -21.73 0.41
C LEU A 150 -5.24 -21.78 1.62
N VAL A 151 -4.70 -22.06 2.79
CA VAL A 151 -5.46 -22.01 4.05
C VAL A 151 -5.10 -20.72 4.79
N ASN A 152 -6.06 -19.81 4.93
CA ASN A 152 -5.87 -18.59 5.71
C ASN A 152 -6.20 -18.90 7.19
N CYS A 153 -5.19 -18.85 8.03
CA CYS A 153 -5.31 -19.06 9.49
C CYS A 153 -5.24 -17.75 10.29
N LEU A 154 -5.33 -16.60 9.62
CA LEU A 154 -5.40 -15.33 10.32
C LEU A 154 -6.78 -15.16 10.96
N PRO A 155 -6.87 -14.70 12.21
CA PRO A 155 -8.16 -14.38 12.83
C PRO A 155 -8.84 -13.25 12.04
N MET A 156 -10.10 -13.46 11.73
CA MET A 156 -10.95 -12.45 11.08
C MET A 156 -11.70 -11.64 12.14
#